data_009509b4af859aa1c03f37dbc4203066
#
_entry.id   009509b4af859aa1c03f37dbc4203066
#
_cell.length_a   1.000
_cell.length_b   1.000
_cell.length_c   1.000
_cell.angle_alpha   90.00
_cell.angle_beta   90.00
_cell.angle_gamma   90.00
#
_symmetry.space_group_name_H-M   'P 1'
#
loop_
_entity.id
_entity.type
_entity.pdbx_description
1 polymer ?
#
loop_
_entity_poly.entity_id
_entity_poly.type
_entity_poly.pdbx_seq_one_letter_code
_entity_poly.pdbx_strand_id
1 'polypeptide(L)'
;MNNPLWSYYVRMCVLLILTHLLVGCATPTKSSKTAITPPPIAKFTGLQIEQGPSSLGAEPRKEKITHLILHYTAGTLPSSLDILQGKDPAHKVGIHYVITDEPTPRVIRMVPESMAAFHAGKSGWSELNALNQRSVGIEIVNLDGNVHPYSAAQAEVVFTLCTDIIRRNDIRPNNVLGHSDIAVGRKIDPGSLFPWAKLASLGIGAWPLPEEVKANLSKNKSATTAELRQLLEIYGYHLEPGEPGLKLGIEAFQRHFRPSKVTGIADAETLAILRSLVRRYRSEELRRARLPKV
;
A
#
# COMPACT_ATOMS: atom_id res chain seq x y z
N MET A 1 -50.15 -7.05 -79.62
CA MET A 1 -49.77 -7.91 -80.74
C MET A 1 -48.60 -8.80 -80.28
N ASN A 2 -48.88 -10.04 -80.18
CA ASN A 2 -48.02 -11.19 -80.31
C ASN A 2 -46.74 -11.36 -79.47
N ASN A 3 -46.95 -12.30 -78.51
CA ASN A 3 -46.04 -13.39 -78.17
C ASN A 3 -45.40 -14.08 -79.45
N PRO A 4 -44.41 -14.99 -79.39
CA PRO A 4 -44.23 -16.07 -78.40
C PRO A 4 -42.73 -16.47 -78.14
N LEU A 5 -42.46 -17.13 -77.00
CA LEU A 5 -42.31 -18.58 -76.79
C LEU A 5 -40.97 -19.24 -77.16
N TRP A 6 -40.52 -20.05 -76.23
CA TRP A 6 -39.81 -21.35 -76.25
C TRP A 6 -38.28 -21.33 -76.12
N SER A 7 -37.81 -21.76 -75.01
CA SER A 7 -37.46 -23.15 -74.63
C SER A 7 -36.12 -23.62 -75.16
N TYR A 8 -35.18 -23.86 -74.33
CA TYR A 8 -34.32 -25.06 -74.41
C TYR A 8 -33.84 -25.50 -73.03
N TYR A 9 -34.25 -26.71 -72.71
CA TYR A 9 -33.71 -27.55 -71.65
C TYR A 9 -32.29 -27.97 -72.01
N VAL A 10 -31.33 -27.80 -71.12
CA VAL A 10 -30.19 -28.69 -71.05
C VAL A 10 -29.94 -29.06 -69.56
N ARG A 11 -30.07 -30.36 -69.38
CA ARG A 11 -29.66 -31.05 -68.15
C ARG A 11 -28.18 -30.83 -67.91
N MET A 12 -27.80 -30.47 -66.68
CA MET A 12 -26.56 -31.07 -66.14
C MET A 12 -26.48 -30.89 -64.61
N CYS A 13 -26.37 -32.03 -64.02
CA CYS A 13 -25.73 -32.39 -62.76
C CYS A 13 -25.97 -31.52 -61.52
N VAL A 14 -26.75 -32.12 -60.64
CA VAL A 14 -26.81 -31.90 -59.24
C VAL A 14 -25.42 -32.05 -58.62
N LEU A 15 -24.84 -30.97 -58.14
CA LEU A 15 -23.81 -31.01 -57.12
C LEU A 15 -24.33 -30.26 -55.90
N LEU A 16 -24.88 -31.01 -54.97
CA LEU A 16 -25.23 -30.57 -53.60
C LEU A 16 -23.91 -30.26 -52.91
N ILE A 17 -23.57 -28.96 -52.85
CA ILE A 17 -22.58 -28.47 -51.90
C ILE A 17 -23.32 -28.18 -50.59
N LEU A 18 -23.30 -29.12 -49.65
CA LEU A 18 -23.63 -28.90 -48.26
C LEU A 18 -22.59 -27.92 -47.68
N THR A 19 -22.92 -26.64 -47.65
CA THR A 19 -22.20 -25.69 -46.79
C THR A 19 -22.64 -25.96 -45.37
N HIS A 20 -21.83 -26.72 -44.62
CA HIS A 20 -21.94 -26.80 -43.18
C HIS A 20 -21.58 -25.40 -42.62
N LEU A 21 -22.59 -24.71 -42.15
CA LEU A 21 -22.46 -23.60 -41.24
C LEU A 21 -21.90 -24.17 -39.93
N LEU A 22 -20.57 -24.13 -39.78
CA LEU A 22 -19.91 -24.30 -38.51
C LEU A 22 -20.24 -23.04 -37.69
N VAL A 23 -21.31 -23.11 -36.93
CA VAL A 23 -21.52 -22.21 -35.78
C VAL A 23 -20.39 -22.52 -34.79
N GLY A 24 -19.30 -21.83 -34.91
CA GLY A 24 -18.22 -21.87 -33.95
C GLY A 24 -18.78 -21.35 -32.61
N CYS A 25 -19.08 -22.23 -31.68
CA CYS A 25 -19.19 -21.90 -30.26
C CYS A 25 -17.87 -21.24 -29.86
N ALA A 26 -17.83 -19.92 -29.86
CA ALA A 26 -16.76 -19.17 -29.20
C ALA A 26 -16.85 -19.50 -27.70
N THR A 27 -16.05 -20.43 -27.24
CA THR A 27 -15.80 -20.62 -25.83
C THR A 27 -15.31 -19.29 -25.28
N PRO A 28 -15.90 -18.77 -24.17
CA PRO A 28 -15.42 -17.56 -23.57
C PRO A 28 -13.97 -17.82 -23.16
N THR A 29 -13.03 -17.17 -23.83
CA THR A 29 -11.63 -17.12 -23.42
C THR A 29 -11.64 -16.56 -22.00
N LYS A 30 -11.32 -17.43 -21.02
CA LYS A 30 -11.03 -17.00 -19.66
C LYS A 30 -9.98 -15.90 -19.78
N SER A 31 -10.38 -14.65 -19.53
CA SER A 31 -9.48 -13.54 -19.38
C SER A 31 -8.44 -13.97 -18.35
N SER A 32 -7.27 -14.31 -18.81
CA SER A 32 -6.11 -14.56 -17.97
C SER A 32 -5.91 -13.27 -17.17
N LYS A 33 -6.30 -13.30 -15.89
CA LYS A 33 -5.83 -12.33 -14.92
C LYS A 33 -4.32 -12.50 -14.89
N THR A 34 -3.61 -11.71 -15.67
CA THR A 34 -2.16 -11.57 -15.52
C THR A 34 -1.96 -11.03 -14.11
N ALA A 35 -1.70 -11.94 -13.19
CA ALA A 35 -1.21 -11.57 -11.88
C ALA A 35 0.08 -10.79 -12.15
N ILE A 36 0.04 -9.48 -11.92
CA ILE A 36 1.22 -8.63 -12.04
C ILE A 36 2.13 -9.11 -10.92
N THR A 37 3.08 -9.97 -11.27
CA THR A 37 4.13 -10.40 -10.36
C THR A 37 4.92 -9.14 -9.97
N PRO A 38 5.02 -8.81 -8.68
CA PRO A 38 5.89 -7.71 -8.26
C PRO A 38 7.29 -7.95 -8.82
N PRO A 39 8.05 -6.90 -9.16
CA PRO A 39 9.43 -7.06 -9.58
C PRO A 39 10.16 -7.90 -8.53
N PRO A 40 11.11 -8.77 -8.94
CA PRO A 40 11.86 -9.60 -8.00
C PRO A 40 12.56 -8.70 -7.00
N ILE A 41 12.32 -8.96 -5.71
CA ILE A 41 12.96 -8.24 -4.60
C ILE A 41 14.47 -8.45 -4.75
N ALA A 42 15.22 -7.37 -4.90
CA ALA A 42 16.67 -7.44 -5.04
C ALA A 42 17.27 -8.21 -3.86
N LYS A 43 18.20 -9.12 -4.14
CA LYS A 43 18.92 -9.86 -3.10
C LYS A 43 19.92 -8.89 -2.46
N PHE A 44 19.57 -8.32 -1.33
CA PHE A 44 20.50 -7.55 -0.51
C PHE A 44 21.19 -8.51 0.46
N THR A 45 22.49 -8.62 0.33
CA THR A 45 23.36 -9.36 1.26
C THR A 45 24.23 -8.38 2.01
N GLY A 46 24.29 -8.49 3.33
CA GLY A 46 25.30 -7.79 4.13
C GLY A 46 24.83 -6.65 5.03
N LEU A 47 23.52 -6.58 5.36
CA LEU A 47 23.08 -5.59 6.35
C LEU A 47 23.68 -5.91 7.73
N GLN A 48 24.52 -5.02 8.26
CA GLN A 48 25.04 -5.12 9.62
C GLN A 48 24.00 -4.56 10.60
N ILE A 49 23.57 -5.38 11.56
CA ILE A 49 22.62 -4.98 12.61
C ILE A 49 23.37 -4.97 13.94
N GLU A 50 23.48 -3.79 14.52
CA GLU A 50 24.09 -3.60 15.84
C GLU A 50 23.04 -3.82 16.94
N GLN A 51 23.48 -4.37 18.07
CA GLN A 51 22.62 -4.45 19.24
C GLN A 51 22.65 -3.11 19.99
N GLY A 52 21.51 -2.48 20.09
CA GLY A 52 21.31 -1.24 20.84
C GLY A 52 21.04 -1.48 22.32
N PRO A 53 20.81 -0.38 23.07
CA PRO A 53 20.39 -0.47 24.47
C PRO A 53 19.09 -1.29 24.61
N SER A 54 18.95 -1.98 25.76
CA SER A 54 17.72 -2.69 26.09
C SER A 54 16.51 -1.73 26.21
N SER A 55 15.36 -2.16 25.73
CA SER A 55 14.10 -1.38 25.83
C SER A 55 13.12 -2.08 26.78
N LEU A 56 12.50 -1.30 27.66
CA LEU A 56 11.37 -1.70 28.49
C LEU A 56 10.02 -1.50 27.79
N GLY A 57 10.03 -0.91 26.59
CA GLY A 57 8.85 -0.62 25.77
C GLY A 57 8.43 -1.80 24.91
N ALA A 58 8.38 -3.02 25.48
CA ALA A 58 7.99 -4.22 24.74
C ALA A 58 7.36 -5.25 25.67
N GLU A 59 6.63 -6.18 25.06
CA GLU A 59 6.03 -7.35 25.71
C GLU A 59 6.23 -8.62 24.86
N PRO A 60 6.03 -9.82 25.41
CA PRO A 60 6.09 -11.04 24.60
C PRO A 60 5.13 -11.00 23.42
N ARG A 61 5.61 -11.31 22.22
CA ARG A 61 4.77 -11.40 21.03
C ARG A 61 3.92 -12.67 21.07
N LYS A 62 2.62 -12.49 20.87
CA LYS A 62 1.62 -13.58 20.85
C LYS A 62 1.05 -13.81 19.45
N GLU A 63 1.26 -12.86 18.54
CA GLU A 63 0.63 -12.82 17.24
C GLU A 63 1.66 -12.87 16.10
N LYS A 64 1.28 -13.42 14.95
CA LYS A 64 2.13 -13.42 13.75
C LYS A 64 2.37 -11.99 13.29
N ILE A 65 3.60 -11.68 12.89
CA ILE A 65 3.94 -10.43 12.22
C ILE A 65 3.28 -10.43 10.84
N THR A 66 2.50 -9.39 10.55
CA THR A 66 1.77 -9.21 9.28
C THR A 66 1.88 -7.80 8.74
N HIS A 67 2.49 -6.87 9.51
CA HIS A 67 2.60 -5.46 9.17
C HIS A 67 4.02 -4.95 9.42
N LEU A 68 4.42 -3.95 8.64
CA LEU A 68 5.64 -3.17 8.82
C LEU A 68 5.26 -1.70 8.92
N ILE A 69 5.68 -1.02 10.00
CA ILE A 69 5.34 0.37 10.25
C ILE A 69 6.60 1.23 10.27
N LEU A 70 6.59 2.28 9.46
CA LEU A 70 7.69 3.22 9.33
C LEU A 70 7.38 4.50 10.12
N HIS A 71 8.42 4.96 10.84
CA HIS A 71 8.38 6.13 11.70
C HIS A 71 9.55 7.06 11.40
N TYR A 72 9.48 8.30 11.89
CA TYR A 72 10.64 9.13 12.12
C TYR A 72 10.73 9.52 13.59
N THR A 73 11.96 9.72 14.07
CA THR A 73 12.23 9.91 15.51
C THR A 73 11.77 11.25 16.09
N ALA A 74 11.59 12.28 15.26
CA ALA A 74 11.39 13.67 15.67
C ALA A 74 12.48 14.19 16.64
N GLY A 75 13.68 13.66 16.54
CA GLY A 75 14.80 13.99 17.41
C GLY A 75 16.14 13.47 16.88
N THR A 76 17.22 13.84 17.58
CA THR A 76 18.57 13.34 17.28
C THR A 76 18.72 11.87 17.70
N LEU A 77 19.71 11.17 17.14
CA LEU A 77 19.97 9.78 17.50
C LEU A 77 20.12 9.56 19.02
N PRO A 78 20.95 10.35 19.76
CA PRO A 78 21.11 10.13 21.21
C PRO A 78 19.80 10.29 22.00
N SER A 79 19.03 11.35 21.73
CA SER A 79 17.76 11.61 22.41
C SER A 79 16.72 10.53 22.09
N SER A 80 16.69 10.07 20.82
CA SER A 80 15.77 9.02 20.38
C SER A 80 16.07 7.68 21.03
N LEU A 81 17.35 7.29 21.10
CA LEU A 81 17.76 6.05 21.79
C LEU A 81 17.41 6.09 23.27
N ASP A 82 17.50 7.25 23.91
CA ASP A 82 17.13 7.37 25.34
C ASP A 82 15.61 7.19 25.53
N ILE A 83 14.79 7.87 24.75
CA ILE A 83 13.31 7.73 24.77
C ILE A 83 12.89 6.30 24.47
N LEU A 84 13.45 5.68 23.41
CA LEU A 84 13.08 4.34 22.95
C LEU A 84 13.50 3.20 23.88
N GLN A 85 14.29 3.48 24.92
CA GLN A 85 14.50 2.55 26.04
C GLN A 85 13.23 2.33 26.87
N GLY A 86 12.21 3.20 26.74
CA GLY A 86 10.93 3.03 27.44
C GLY A 86 11.04 3.10 28.95
N LYS A 87 12.02 3.85 29.49
CA LYS A 87 12.27 3.99 30.94
C LYS A 87 11.21 4.80 31.67
N ASP A 88 10.51 5.69 30.95
CA ASP A 88 9.41 6.45 31.51
C ASP A 88 8.19 5.55 31.73
N PRO A 89 7.75 5.28 32.96
CA PRO A 89 6.62 4.41 33.22
C PRO A 89 5.28 4.96 32.71
N ALA A 90 5.17 6.30 32.54
CA ALA A 90 3.98 6.96 32.02
C ALA A 90 3.91 6.89 30.48
N HIS A 91 5.05 6.77 29.81
CA HIS A 91 5.17 6.78 28.35
C HIS A 91 6.10 5.66 27.87
N LYS A 92 5.74 4.41 28.18
CA LYS A 92 6.50 3.25 27.69
C LYS A 92 6.41 3.18 26.16
N VAL A 93 7.49 3.54 25.51
CA VAL A 93 7.66 3.41 24.06
C VAL A 93 8.85 2.50 23.76
N GLY A 94 8.80 1.82 22.63
CA GLY A 94 9.90 0.99 22.15
C GLY A 94 9.77 0.75 20.67
N ILE A 95 10.85 0.34 20.04
CA ILE A 95 10.94 0.10 18.60
C ILE A 95 11.80 -1.13 18.35
N HIS A 96 11.59 -1.81 17.23
CA HIS A 96 12.42 -2.93 16.86
C HIS A 96 13.77 -2.46 16.30
N TYR A 97 13.75 -1.51 15.37
CA TYR A 97 14.94 -1.03 14.68
C TYR A 97 15.00 0.49 14.64
N VAL A 98 16.21 1.03 14.75
CA VAL A 98 16.52 2.44 14.49
C VAL A 98 17.52 2.50 13.34
N ILE A 99 17.28 3.36 12.35
CA ILE A 99 18.20 3.66 11.26
C ILE A 99 18.76 5.05 11.48
N THR A 100 20.09 5.17 11.57
CA THR A 100 20.77 6.41 11.89
C THR A 100 20.82 7.38 10.69
N ASP A 101 21.08 8.66 10.96
CA ASP A 101 21.23 9.74 9.97
C ASP A 101 22.72 10.07 9.64
N GLU A 102 23.63 9.23 10.07
CA GLU A 102 25.06 9.37 9.81
C GLU A 102 25.38 9.25 8.31
N PRO A 103 26.54 9.75 7.83
CA PRO A 103 26.94 9.59 6.43
C PRO A 103 26.99 8.12 5.96
N THR A 104 27.31 7.19 6.87
CA THR A 104 27.16 5.75 6.69
C THR A 104 26.11 5.25 7.68
N PRO A 105 24.83 5.18 7.29
CA PRO A 105 23.77 4.85 8.22
C PRO A 105 23.89 3.42 8.73
N ARG A 106 23.62 3.24 10.02
CA ARG A 106 23.63 1.95 10.72
C ARG A 106 22.22 1.52 11.07
N VAL A 107 22.03 0.21 11.26
CA VAL A 107 20.81 -0.35 11.83
C VAL A 107 21.06 -0.78 13.25
N ILE A 108 20.32 -0.21 14.19
CA ILE A 108 20.39 -0.52 15.62
C ILE A 108 19.14 -1.29 16.01
N ARG A 109 19.26 -2.52 16.50
CA ARG A 109 18.16 -3.31 17.03
C ARG A 109 17.96 -3.02 18.52
N MET A 110 16.80 -2.45 18.88
CA MET A 110 16.41 -2.16 20.26
C MET A 110 15.59 -3.31 20.87
N VAL A 111 14.62 -3.82 20.13
CA VAL A 111 13.72 -4.90 20.55
C VAL A 111 13.79 -6.04 19.53
N PRO A 112 13.96 -7.30 19.94
CA PRO A 112 13.93 -8.44 19.03
C PRO A 112 12.50 -8.66 18.49
N GLU A 113 12.36 -9.13 17.26
CA GLU A 113 11.05 -9.35 16.60
C GLU A 113 10.17 -10.40 17.31
N SER A 114 10.77 -11.26 18.14
CA SER A 114 10.02 -12.18 19.03
C SER A 114 9.25 -11.47 20.15
N MET A 115 9.49 -10.18 20.34
CA MET A 115 8.77 -9.29 21.24
C MET A 115 7.93 -8.31 20.41
N ALA A 116 6.85 -7.80 20.99
CA ALA A 116 6.04 -6.73 20.43
C ALA A 116 6.49 -5.39 21.04
N ALA A 117 7.19 -4.57 20.28
CA ALA A 117 7.59 -3.23 20.71
C ALA A 117 6.39 -2.25 20.71
N PHE A 118 6.37 -1.32 21.66
CA PHE A 118 5.28 -0.36 21.83
C PHE A 118 5.50 0.90 20.96
N HIS A 119 5.39 0.75 19.65
CA HIS A 119 5.62 1.84 18.68
C HIS A 119 4.35 2.37 18.00
N ALA A 120 3.30 1.56 17.89
CA ALA A 120 2.08 1.93 17.17
C ALA A 120 1.07 2.72 18.03
N GLY A 121 1.10 2.51 19.36
CA GLY A 121 0.16 3.14 20.28
C GLY A 121 -1.29 2.83 19.95
N LYS A 122 -2.21 3.80 20.18
CA LYS A 122 -3.60 3.70 19.71
C LYS A 122 -3.58 3.76 18.18
N SER A 123 -3.89 2.65 17.54
CA SER A 123 -3.75 2.48 16.10
C SER A 123 -4.81 1.54 15.54
N GLY A 124 -5.09 1.65 14.24
CA GLY A 124 -6.02 0.78 13.55
C GLY A 124 -5.70 0.66 12.06
N TRP A 125 -5.92 -0.53 11.51
CA TRP A 125 -5.80 -0.78 10.07
C TRP A 125 -6.69 -1.96 9.67
N SER A 126 -7.56 -1.75 8.69
CA SER A 126 -8.57 -2.75 8.30
C SER A 126 -9.40 -3.19 9.52
N GLU A 127 -9.48 -4.48 9.81
CA GLU A 127 -10.19 -5.01 10.98
C GLU A 127 -9.37 -4.99 12.28
N LEU A 128 -8.10 -4.57 12.22
CA LEU A 128 -7.21 -4.61 13.39
C LEU A 128 -7.24 -3.30 14.17
N ASN A 129 -7.37 -3.44 15.49
CA ASN A 129 -7.12 -2.37 16.46
C ASN A 129 -5.86 -2.75 17.27
N ALA A 130 -4.97 -1.77 17.51
CA ALA A 130 -3.71 -1.99 18.23
C ALA A 130 -2.71 -2.91 17.49
N LEU A 131 -1.82 -2.30 16.70
CA LEU A 131 -0.93 -3.05 15.81
C LEU A 131 0.39 -3.53 16.43
N ASN A 132 0.74 -3.17 17.67
CA ASN A 132 2.03 -3.57 18.27
C ASN A 132 2.30 -5.08 18.17
N GLN A 133 1.31 -5.92 18.46
CA GLN A 133 1.45 -7.37 18.41
C GLN A 133 1.61 -7.93 16.98
N ARG A 134 1.15 -7.20 15.97
CA ARG A 134 1.08 -7.63 14.57
C ARG A 134 2.15 -7.00 13.68
N SER A 135 2.98 -6.10 14.22
CA SER A 135 3.90 -5.33 13.39
C SER A 135 5.36 -5.36 13.87
N VAL A 136 6.23 -5.07 12.93
CA VAL A 136 7.60 -4.60 13.19
C VAL A 136 7.62 -3.11 12.94
N GLY A 137 8.22 -2.32 13.82
CA GLY A 137 8.41 -0.88 13.66
C GLY A 137 9.86 -0.54 13.36
N ILE A 138 10.07 0.41 12.46
CA ILE A 138 11.38 0.99 12.13
C ILE A 138 11.31 2.50 12.38
N GLU A 139 12.13 3.00 13.29
CA GLU A 139 12.38 4.44 13.47
C GLU A 139 13.53 4.88 12.58
N ILE A 140 13.34 5.95 11.84
CA ILE A 140 14.35 6.53 10.95
C ILE A 140 14.74 7.88 11.55
N VAL A 141 16.00 8.07 11.92
CA VAL A 141 16.45 9.31 12.55
C VAL A 141 16.21 10.47 11.58
N ASN A 142 15.32 11.35 11.94
CA ASN A 142 14.96 12.56 11.21
C ASN A 142 14.19 13.49 12.15
N LEU A 143 14.44 14.80 12.08
CA LEU A 143 13.79 15.79 12.94
C LEU A 143 12.32 15.99 12.56
N ASP A 144 12.00 16.01 11.29
CA ASP A 144 10.64 16.09 10.73
C ASP A 144 10.65 15.67 9.25
N GLY A 145 10.17 14.49 8.94
CA GLY A 145 10.09 13.95 7.58
C GLY A 145 9.10 14.69 6.64
N ASN A 146 8.46 15.75 7.09
CA ASN A 146 7.71 16.66 6.22
C ASN A 146 8.54 17.90 5.82
N VAL A 147 9.66 18.16 6.49
CA VAL A 147 10.53 19.34 6.30
C VAL A 147 11.94 18.90 5.86
N HIS A 148 12.47 17.85 6.47
CA HIS A 148 13.82 17.35 6.22
C HIS A 148 13.79 16.09 5.36
N PRO A 149 14.42 16.10 4.15
CA PRO A 149 14.49 14.92 3.31
C PRO A 149 15.39 13.84 3.93
N TYR A 150 15.10 12.60 3.64
CA TYR A 150 15.96 11.47 3.96
C TYR A 150 17.15 11.41 3.00
N SER A 151 18.36 11.17 3.50
CA SER A 151 19.51 11.00 2.63
C SER A 151 19.36 9.73 1.76
N ALA A 152 19.98 9.73 0.58
CA ALA A 152 19.97 8.56 -0.29
C ALA A 152 20.55 7.31 0.41
N ALA A 153 21.64 7.48 1.16
CA ALA A 153 22.26 6.40 1.93
C ALA A 153 21.30 5.84 3.00
N GLN A 154 20.63 6.73 3.74
CA GLN A 154 19.64 6.32 4.74
C GLN A 154 18.45 5.58 4.09
N ALA A 155 17.94 6.06 2.96
CA ALA A 155 16.87 5.41 2.24
C ALA A 155 17.25 4.00 1.76
N GLU A 156 18.46 3.79 1.25
CA GLU A 156 18.94 2.46 0.82
C GLU A 156 19.01 1.46 1.99
N VAL A 157 19.43 1.89 3.18
CA VAL A 157 19.41 1.05 4.38
C VAL A 157 17.99 0.70 4.80
N VAL A 158 17.07 1.69 4.76
CA VAL A 158 15.63 1.47 5.01
C VAL A 158 15.08 0.42 4.05
N PHE A 159 15.34 0.56 2.75
CA PHE A 159 14.83 -0.36 1.73
C PHE A 159 15.36 -1.78 1.92
N THR A 160 16.64 -1.91 2.25
CA THR A 160 17.29 -3.19 2.53
C THR A 160 16.65 -3.88 3.73
N LEU A 161 16.47 -3.17 4.83
CA LEU A 161 15.84 -3.72 6.05
C LEU A 161 14.38 -4.08 5.82
N CYS A 162 13.61 -3.21 5.15
CA CYS A 162 12.21 -3.49 4.79
C CYS A 162 12.10 -4.77 3.96
N THR A 163 12.96 -4.92 2.94
CA THR A 163 12.99 -6.11 2.09
C THR A 163 13.19 -7.40 2.89
N ASP A 164 14.15 -7.39 3.82
CA ASP A 164 14.44 -8.54 4.66
C ASP A 164 13.26 -8.90 5.58
N ILE A 165 12.70 -7.91 6.28
CA ILE A 165 11.56 -8.10 7.18
C ILE A 165 10.34 -8.62 6.43
N ILE A 166 10.01 -8.02 5.29
CA ILE A 166 8.86 -8.40 4.46
C ILE A 166 9.01 -9.86 3.99
N ARG A 167 10.19 -10.22 3.48
CA ARG A 167 10.45 -11.58 2.99
C ARG A 167 10.34 -12.63 4.08
N ARG A 168 10.90 -12.38 5.26
CA ARG A 168 10.88 -13.32 6.38
C ARG A 168 9.48 -13.55 6.96
N ASN A 169 8.62 -12.52 6.88
CA ASN A 169 7.31 -12.53 7.52
C ASN A 169 6.15 -12.62 6.51
N ASP A 170 6.40 -12.66 5.20
CA ASP A 170 5.39 -12.67 4.14
C ASP A 170 4.39 -11.51 4.27
N ILE A 171 4.92 -10.30 4.48
CA ILE A 171 4.09 -9.10 4.68
C ILE A 171 3.51 -8.64 3.34
N ARG A 172 2.19 -8.50 3.27
CA ARG A 172 1.49 -8.03 2.06
C ARG A 172 1.85 -6.58 1.74
N PRO A 173 1.90 -6.18 0.45
CA PRO A 173 2.25 -4.82 0.08
C PRO A 173 1.42 -3.73 0.77
N ASN A 174 0.12 -3.92 0.93
CA ASN A 174 -0.78 -2.98 1.57
C ASN A 174 -0.75 -3.01 3.12
N ASN A 175 0.21 -3.73 3.69
CA ASN A 175 0.52 -3.77 5.11
C ASN A 175 1.91 -3.18 5.43
N VAL A 176 2.55 -2.53 4.44
CA VAL A 176 3.74 -1.68 4.64
C VAL A 176 3.25 -0.25 4.73
N LEU A 177 3.31 0.34 5.91
CA LEU A 177 2.54 1.52 6.29
C LEU A 177 3.40 2.55 7.01
N GLY A 178 2.99 3.80 6.94
CA GLY A 178 3.47 4.84 7.84
C GLY A 178 2.69 4.85 9.17
N HIS A 179 3.26 5.42 10.21
CA HIS A 179 2.51 5.63 11.46
C HIS A 179 1.29 6.52 11.22
N SER A 180 1.38 7.48 10.31
CA SER A 180 0.26 8.33 9.88
C SER A 180 -0.92 7.55 9.29
N ASP A 181 -0.66 6.40 8.64
CA ASP A 181 -1.72 5.56 8.06
C ASP A 181 -2.55 4.87 9.14
N ILE A 182 -1.89 4.40 10.20
CA ILE A 182 -2.52 3.60 11.26
C ILE A 182 -2.99 4.43 12.46
N ALA A 183 -2.62 5.70 12.51
CA ALA A 183 -2.94 6.61 13.62
C ALA A 183 -3.40 7.98 13.08
N VAL A 184 -4.43 7.92 12.22
CA VAL A 184 -5.00 9.07 11.49
C VAL A 184 -5.29 10.25 12.43
N GLY A 185 -4.79 11.42 12.06
CA GLY A 185 -4.96 12.67 12.82
C GLY A 185 -4.12 12.78 14.10
N ARG A 186 -3.53 11.67 14.58
CA ARG A 186 -2.66 11.66 15.75
C ARG A 186 -1.18 11.68 15.39
N LYS A 187 -0.82 11.12 14.23
CA LYS A 187 0.57 10.97 13.77
C LYS A 187 0.71 11.40 12.32
N ILE A 188 1.92 11.87 11.98
CA ILE A 188 2.26 12.35 10.63
C ILE A 188 3.53 11.69 10.07
N ASP A 189 4.24 10.90 10.87
CA ASP A 189 5.46 10.18 10.50
C ASP A 189 5.15 8.97 9.57
N PRO A 190 6.04 8.58 8.66
CA PRO A 190 7.37 9.10 8.39
C PRO A 190 7.40 10.39 7.56
N GLY A 191 6.29 11.07 7.33
CA GLY A 191 6.18 12.34 6.65
C GLY A 191 6.10 12.26 5.12
N SER A 192 5.79 13.41 4.51
CA SER A 192 5.59 13.51 3.06
C SER A 192 6.89 13.43 2.23
N LEU A 193 8.06 13.64 2.87
CA LEU A 193 9.35 13.53 2.19
C LEU A 193 9.94 12.10 2.25
N PHE A 194 9.23 11.15 2.90
CA PHE A 194 9.63 9.75 2.83
C PHE A 194 9.47 9.22 1.40
N PRO A 195 10.47 8.54 0.83
CA PRO A 195 10.49 8.20 -0.59
C PRO A 195 9.63 6.95 -0.93
N TRP A 196 8.32 6.99 -0.64
CA TRP A 196 7.37 5.90 -0.86
C TRP A 196 7.37 5.35 -2.28
N ALA A 197 7.39 6.25 -3.30
CA ALA A 197 7.40 5.85 -4.71
C ALA A 197 8.68 5.04 -5.05
N LYS A 198 9.83 5.42 -4.49
CA LYS A 198 11.08 4.70 -4.68
C LYS A 198 11.04 3.33 -4.02
N LEU A 199 10.53 3.25 -2.78
CA LEU A 199 10.31 1.99 -2.07
C LEU A 199 9.44 1.04 -2.90
N ALA A 200 8.32 1.54 -3.41
CA ALA A 200 7.39 0.78 -4.26
C ALA A 200 8.01 0.34 -5.59
N SER A 201 8.91 1.14 -6.20
CA SER A 201 9.63 0.77 -7.43
C SER A 201 10.56 -0.43 -7.23
N LEU A 202 10.93 -0.73 -5.99
CA LEU A 202 11.70 -1.91 -5.59
C LEU A 202 10.82 -3.11 -5.23
N GLY A 203 9.50 -3.01 -5.43
CA GLY A 203 8.52 -4.05 -5.09
C GLY A 203 8.10 -4.06 -3.63
N ILE A 204 8.41 -3.01 -2.85
CA ILE A 204 8.15 -2.90 -1.42
C ILE A 204 6.97 -1.95 -1.20
N GLY A 205 5.92 -2.44 -0.54
CA GLY A 205 4.72 -1.65 -0.26
C GLY A 205 3.74 -1.58 -1.43
N ALA A 206 2.57 -1.03 -1.13
CA ALA A 206 1.52 -0.80 -2.12
C ALA A 206 1.75 0.51 -2.88
N TRP A 207 1.45 0.49 -4.18
CA TRP A 207 1.49 1.70 -5.00
C TRP A 207 0.43 1.63 -6.10
N PRO A 208 -0.15 2.77 -6.51
CA PRO A 208 -1.11 2.81 -7.61
C PRO A 208 -0.41 2.51 -8.95
N LEU A 209 -1.14 1.91 -9.88
CA LEU A 209 -0.66 1.73 -11.25
C LEU A 209 -0.90 3.02 -12.06
N PRO A 210 0.13 3.61 -12.67
CA PRO A 210 0.00 4.86 -13.42
C PRO A 210 -1.07 4.81 -14.52
N GLU A 211 -1.18 3.70 -15.24
CA GLU A 211 -2.18 3.48 -16.27
C GLU A 211 -3.62 3.44 -15.72
N GLU A 212 -3.81 2.85 -14.54
CA GLU A 212 -5.12 2.84 -13.87
C GLU A 212 -5.50 4.23 -13.34
N VAL A 213 -4.53 4.96 -12.78
CA VAL A 213 -4.74 6.35 -12.34
C VAL A 213 -5.16 7.21 -13.54
N LYS A 214 -4.43 7.12 -14.66
CA LYS A 214 -4.78 7.82 -15.89
C LYS A 214 -6.18 7.44 -16.40
N ALA A 215 -6.52 6.17 -16.42
CA ALA A 215 -7.84 5.68 -16.82
C ALA A 215 -8.97 6.15 -15.88
N ASN A 216 -8.69 6.25 -14.58
CA ASN A 216 -9.66 6.79 -13.61
C ASN A 216 -9.85 8.30 -13.76
N LEU A 217 -8.78 9.05 -14.03
CA LEU A 217 -8.84 10.49 -14.32
C LEU A 217 -9.66 10.78 -15.59
N SER A 218 -9.47 10.00 -16.65
CA SER A 218 -10.20 10.20 -17.92
C SER A 218 -11.70 9.95 -17.81
N LYS A 219 -12.13 9.13 -16.85
CA LYS A 219 -13.57 8.90 -16.57
C LYS A 219 -14.22 10.09 -15.87
N ASN A 220 -13.44 10.99 -15.31
CA ASN A 220 -13.89 12.19 -14.57
C ASN A 220 -15.05 11.94 -13.59
N LYS A 221 -15.04 10.80 -12.92
CA LYS A 221 -16.07 10.44 -11.94
C LYS A 221 -15.76 11.07 -10.58
N SER A 222 -16.58 12.01 -10.16
CA SER A 222 -16.60 12.47 -8.76
C SER A 222 -17.03 11.33 -7.83
N ALA A 223 -16.83 11.51 -6.55
CA ALA A 223 -17.37 10.66 -5.49
C ALA A 223 -18.14 11.53 -4.50
N THR A 224 -19.19 10.99 -3.92
CA THR A 224 -19.82 11.62 -2.75
C THR A 224 -18.91 11.49 -1.53
N THR A 225 -19.11 12.33 -0.53
CA THR A 225 -18.43 12.25 0.77
C THR A 225 -18.53 10.85 1.38
N ALA A 226 -19.72 10.25 1.30
CA ALA A 226 -19.98 8.90 1.82
C ALA A 226 -19.17 7.82 1.05
N GLU A 227 -19.17 7.88 -0.28
CA GLU A 227 -18.40 6.95 -1.12
C GLU A 227 -16.89 7.09 -0.87
N LEU A 228 -16.39 8.31 -0.75
CA LEU A 228 -14.99 8.56 -0.47
C LEU A 228 -14.57 7.98 0.89
N ARG A 229 -15.37 8.23 1.94
CA ARG A 229 -15.14 7.65 3.27
C ARG A 229 -15.10 6.14 3.18
N GLN A 230 -16.09 5.53 2.54
CA GLN A 230 -16.17 4.08 2.39
C GLN A 230 -14.97 3.50 1.63
N LEU A 231 -14.47 4.17 0.59
CA LEU A 231 -13.28 3.74 -0.15
C LEU A 231 -12.01 3.79 0.72
N LEU A 232 -11.84 4.82 1.55
CA LEU A 232 -10.71 4.90 2.49
C LEU A 232 -10.79 3.80 3.56
N GLU A 233 -11.98 3.55 4.12
CA GLU A 233 -12.20 2.48 5.09
C GLU A 233 -12.00 1.10 4.47
N ILE A 234 -12.49 0.85 3.26
CA ILE A 234 -12.21 -0.39 2.50
C ILE A 234 -10.71 -0.58 2.28
N TYR A 235 -9.98 0.50 2.00
CA TYR A 235 -8.54 0.40 1.81
C TYR A 235 -7.83 0.03 3.11
N GLY A 236 -8.32 0.48 4.27
CA GLY A 236 -7.83 0.09 5.58
C GLY A 236 -7.82 1.19 6.62
N TYR A 237 -8.07 2.45 6.27
CA TYR A 237 -8.02 3.58 7.19
C TYR A 237 -9.15 3.54 8.22
N HIS A 238 -8.81 3.78 9.48
CA HIS A 238 -9.80 4.05 10.54
C HIS A 238 -10.04 5.55 10.63
N LEU A 239 -11.28 5.96 10.34
CA LEU A 239 -11.65 7.37 10.29
C LEU A 239 -12.55 7.74 11.47
N GLU A 240 -12.22 8.81 12.18
CA GLU A 240 -13.14 9.40 13.13
C GLU A 240 -14.41 9.92 12.40
N PRO A 241 -15.57 9.97 13.08
CA PRO A 241 -16.81 10.44 12.48
C PRO A 241 -16.74 11.89 11.95
N GLY A 242 -17.58 12.21 10.99
CA GLY A 242 -17.76 13.57 10.46
C GLY A 242 -16.67 14.02 9.48
N GLU A 243 -16.84 15.25 8.99
CA GLU A 243 -15.94 15.87 8.01
C GLU A 243 -14.49 16.05 8.52
N PRO A 244 -14.24 16.43 9.79
CA PRO A 244 -12.88 16.53 10.29
C PRO A 244 -12.11 15.21 10.21
N GLY A 245 -12.77 14.10 10.58
CA GLY A 245 -12.15 12.78 10.50
C GLY A 245 -11.86 12.34 9.06
N LEU A 246 -12.76 12.65 8.13
CA LEU A 246 -12.54 12.38 6.71
C LEU A 246 -11.36 13.20 6.15
N LYS A 247 -11.27 14.48 6.47
CA LYS A 247 -10.16 15.34 6.07
C LYS A 247 -8.82 14.79 6.53
N LEU A 248 -8.72 14.41 7.80
CA LEU A 248 -7.50 13.80 8.37
C LEU A 248 -7.15 12.48 7.68
N GLY A 249 -8.14 11.66 7.33
CA GLY A 249 -7.93 10.43 6.55
C GLY A 249 -7.40 10.69 5.15
N ILE A 250 -7.92 11.72 4.47
CA ILE A 250 -7.42 12.15 3.16
C ILE A 250 -5.97 12.65 3.28
N GLU A 251 -5.66 13.43 4.30
CA GLU A 251 -4.29 13.90 4.54
C GLU A 251 -3.30 12.74 4.79
N ALA A 252 -3.67 11.76 5.60
CA ALA A 252 -2.87 10.57 5.85
C ALA A 252 -2.64 9.79 4.54
N PHE A 253 -3.69 9.55 3.78
CA PHE A 253 -3.62 8.93 2.46
C PHE A 253 -2.71 9.69 1.49
N GLN A 254 -2.83 11.01 1.43
CA GLN A 254 -2.01 11.85 0.56
C GLN A 254 -0.53 11.84 0.96
N ARG A 255 -0.21 11.85 2.27
CA ARG A 255 1.19 11.73 2.74
C ARG A 255 1.88 10.48 2.22
N HIS A 256 1.15 9.39 2.12
CA HIS A 256 1.68 8.13 1.61
C HIS A 256 1.68 8.08 0.08
N PHE A 257 0.55 8.31 -0.57
CA PHE A 257 0.33 8.00 -1.99
C PHE A 257 0.39 9.20 -2.94
N ARG A 258 0.38 10.41 -2.41
CA ARG A 258 0.52 11.67 -3.15
C ARG A 258 1.26 12.74 -2.34
N PRO A 259 2.47 12.46 -1.90
CA PRO A 259 3.18 13.30 -0.93
C PRO A 259 3.52 14.71 -1.45
N SER A 260 3.55 14.93 -2.75
CA SER A 260 3.78 16.26 -3.35
C SER A 260 2.66 17.27 -3.10
N LYS A 261 1.46 16.81 -2.67
CA LYS A 261 0.31 17.70 -2.47
C LYS A 261 -0.64 17.16 -1.39
N VAL A 262 -0.30 17.41 -0.14
CA VAL A 262 -1.11 17.04 1.03
C VAL A 262 -2.03 18.22 1.38
N THR A 263 -3.32 18.07 1.12
CA THR A 263 -4.32 19.15 1.26
C THR A 263 -5.53 18.80 2.11
N GLY A 264 -5.77 17.51 2.36
CA GLY A 264 -7.01 17.04 2.97
C GLY A 264 -8.24 17.17 2.05
N ILE A 265 -8.04 17.49 0.76
CA ILE A 265 -9.09 17.60 -0.25
C ILE A 265 -8.97 16.42 -1.20
N ALA A 266 -10.06 15.67 -1.38
CA ALA A 266 -10.14 14.58 -2.33
C ALA A 266 -10.39 15.12 -3.75
N ASP A 267 -9.36 15.70 -4.35
CA ASP A 267 -9.40 16.09 -5.76
C ASP A 267 -9.41 14.85 -6.69
N ALA A 268 -9.59 15.08 -7.98
CA ALA A 268 -9.70 14.02 -8.99
C ALA A 268 -8.51 13.05 -8.95
N GLU A 269 -7.30 13.56 -8.71
CA GLU A 269 -6.08 12.73 -8.64
C GLU A 269 -6.08 11.84 -7.40
N THR A 270 -6.40 12.40 -6.22
CA THR A 270 -6.53 11.64 -4.97
C THR A 270 -7.51 10.49 -5.13
N LEU A 271 -8.69 10.77 -5.71
CA LEU A 271 -9.72 9.77 -5.95
C LEU A 271 -9.29 8.71 -6.97
N ALA A 272 -8.60 9.11 -8.03
CA ALA A 272 -8.08 8.19 -9.05
C ALA A 272 -7.04 7.22 -8.48
N ILE A 273 -6.15 7.72 -7.62
CA ILE A 273 -5.15 6.92 -6.89
C ILE A 273 -5.85 5.94 -5.94
N LEU A 274 -6.77 6.41 -5.13
CA LEU A 274 -7.51 5.58 -4.16
C LEU A 274 -8.27 4.45 -4.85
N ARG A 275 -8.96 4.73 -5.95
CA ARG A 275 -9.67 3.72 -6.76
C ARG A 275 -8.72 2.66 -7.34
N SER A 276 -7.54 3.05 -7.80
CA SER A 276 -6.51 2.09 -8.27
C SER A 276 -6.06 1.18 -7.13
N LEU A 277 -5.74 1.74 -5.97
CA LEU A 277 -5.28 0.98 -4.80
C LEU A 277 -6.35 0.02 -4.27
N VAL A 278 -7.60 0.49 -4.11
CA VAL A 278 -8.72 -0.36 -3.65
C VAL A 278 -8.97 -1.50 -4.63
N ARG A 279 -8.99 -1.24 -5.93
CA ARG A 279 -9.16 -2.28 -6.95
C ARG A 279 -8.05 -3.32 -6.88
N ARG A 280 -6.82 -2.89 -6.68
CA ARG A 280 -5.64 -3.75 -6.70
C ARG A 280 -5.51 -4.60 -5.44
N TYR A 281 -5.71 -4.01 -4.28
CA TYR A 281 -5.38 -4.63 -3.00
C TYR A 281 -6.59 -5.03 -2.15
N ARG A 282 -7.80 -4.53 -2.47
CA ARG A 282 -9.05 -4.73 -1.71
C ARG A 282 -10.23 -5.09 -2.60
N SER A 283 -9.99 -5.80 -3.68
CA SER A 283 -11.04 -6.14 -4.66
C SER A 283 -12.17 -7.02 -4.09
N GLU A 284 -11.90 -7.80 -3.05
CA GLU A 284 -12.91 -8.63 -2.38
C GLU A 284 -13.79 -7.79 -1.46
N GLU A 285 -13.18 -6.94 -0.65
CA GLU A 285 -13.86 -6.00 0.23
C GLU A 285 -14.72 -5.04 -0.58
N LEU A 286 -14.20 -4.52 -1.69
CA LEU A 286 -14.93 -3.68 -2.63
C LEU A 286 -16.18 -4.38 -3.18
N ARG A 287 -16.08 -5.66 -3.55
CA ARG A 287 -17.23 -6.46 -4.03
C ARG A 287 -18.28 -6.68 -2.95
N ARG A 288 -17.84 -6.93 -1.71
CA ARG A 288 -18.76 -7.11 -0.55
C ARG A 288 -19.51 -5.83 -0.20
N ALA A 289 -18.86 -4.68 -0.33
CA ALA A 289 -19.43 -3.37 -0.06
C ALA A 289 -20.51 -2.93 -1.06
N ARG A 290 -20.74 -3.68 -2.16
CA ARG A 290 -21.70 -3.37 -3.22
C ARG A 290 -21.58 -1.95 -3.81
N LEU A 291 -20.40 -1.34 -3.71
CA LEU A 291 -20.13 -0.07 -4.36
C LEU A 291 -20.22 -0.22 -5.89
N PRO A 292 -20.63 0.83 -6.61
CA PRO A 292 -20.58 0.84 -8.07
C PRO A 292 -19.17 0.45 -8.55
N LYS A 293 -19.09 -0.25 -9.68
CA LYS A 293 -17.78 -0.64 -10.24
C LYS A 293 -16.89 0.61 -10.38
N VAL A 294 -15.86 0.65 -9.61
CA VAL A 294 -14.84 1.71 -9.53
C VAL A 294 -13.95 1.70 -10.77
#